data_fa87591a33bab8a49442f32e854603b9
#
_entry.id   fa87591a33bab8a49442f32e854603b9
#
_cell.length_a   1.000
_cell.length_b   1.000
_cell.length_c   1.000
_cell.angle_alpha   90.00
_cell.angle_beta   90.00
_cell.angle_gamma   90.00
#
_symmetry.space_group_name_H-M   'P 1'
#
loop_
_entity.id
_entity.type
_entity.pdbx_description
1 polymer ?
#
loop_
_entity_poly.entity_id
_entity_poly.type
_entity_poly.pdbx_seq_one_letter_code
_entity_poly.pdbx_strand_id
1 'polypeptide(L)'
;MEFFGNIIKGIMIGIANIIPGVSGGTMAVSLGIYDRLIGSISGLFREFKKSILFLIPIIIGAGIGIVGFTYAIEYLLDKHTFVTCMAFVGLILGGLPAIFSSMRAKVSSGGVGVFGILAFVIAFAISGGMPLLKESKDALTVIAVTPGNMVILFILGIVASATMVIPGVSGSMMLMIFGYYYAIINTIKTFLDNLRAFDLAGMKDGILLLAPFGIGVALGIFLIA
;
A
#
# COMPACT_ATOMS: atom_id res chain seq x y z
N MET A 1 -12.58 20.17 -16.78
CA MET A 1 -11.21 19.64 -17.05
C MET A 1 -10.52 19.09 -15.80
N GLU A 2 -10.64 19.71 -14.61
CA GLU A 2 -9.98 19.18 -13.37
C GLU A 2 -10.45 17.78 -12.97
N PHE A 3 -11.74 17.44 -13.13
CA PHE A 3 -12.30 16.15 -12.73
C PHE A 3 -11.60 14.97 -13.43
N PHE A 4 -11.50 15.00 -14.75
CA PHE A 4 -10.82 13.95 -15.53
C PHE A 4 -9.31 13.92 -15.27
N GLY A 5 -8.68 15.09 -15.11
CA GLY A 5 -7.27 15.18 -14.74
C GLY A 5 -7.00 14.53 -13.38
N ASN A 6 -7.90 14.68 -12.42
CA ASN A 6 -7.78 14.05 -11.10
C ASN A 6 -8.02 12.54 -11.16
N ILE A 7 -8.86 12.02 -12.06
CA ILE A 7 -8.99 10.57 -12.29
C ILE A 7 -7.66 9.99 -12.80
N ILE A 8 -7.03 10.64 -13.79
CA ILE A 8 -5.73 10.17 -14.33
C ILE A 8 -4.66 10.18 -13.23
N LYS A 9 -4.58 11.25 -12.44
CA LYS A 9 -3.67 11.33 -11.30
C LYS A 9 -3.96 10.23 -10.27
N GLY A 10 -5.23 9.94 -10.01
CA GLY A 10 -5.67 8.84 -9.17
C GLY A 10 -5.19 7.48 -9.70
N ILE A 11 -5.34 7.22 -11.00
CA ILE A 11 -4.85 5.97 -11.64
C ILE A 11 -3.36 5.80 -11.39
N MET A 12 -2.56 6.85 -11.59
CA MET A 12 -1.11 6.79 -11.37
C MET A 12 -0.77 6.51 -9.90
N ILE A 13 -1.51 7.11 -8.95
CA ILE A 13 -1.35 6.85 -7.51
C ILE A 13 -1.75 5.40 -7.19
N GLY A 14 -2.85 4.89 -7.76
CA GLY A 14 -3.31 3.52 -7.58
C GLY A 14 -2.28 2.50 -8.05
N ILE A 15 -1.72 2.69 -9.24
CA ILE A 15 -0.63 1.86 -9.80
C ILE A 15 0.60 1.91 -8.88
N ALA A 16 1.01 3.11 -8.46
CA ALA A 16 2.17 3.29 -7.58
C ALA A 16 2.01 2.56 -6.23
N ASN A 17 0.80 2.47 -5.70
CA ASN A 17 0.53 1.76 -4.45
C ASN A 17 0.63 0.24 -4.56
N ILE A 18 0.44 -0.32 -5.75
CA ILE A 18 0.62 -1.75 -6.00
C ILE A 18 2.10 -2.11 -6.16
N ILE A 19 2.91 -1.26 -6.79
CA ILE A 19 4.31 -1.56 -7.08
C ILE A 19 5.15 -1.46 -5.80
N PRO A 20 5.80 -2.55 -5.32
CA PRO A 20 6.70 -2.49 -4.18
C PRO A 20 7.87 -1.53 -4.44
N GLY A 21 8.19 -0.70 -3.44
CA GLY A 21 9.26 0.29 -3.55
C GLY A 21 8.83 1.62 -4.18
N VAL A 22 7.63 1.69 -4.76
CA VAL A 22 7.02 2.94 -5.23
C VAL A 22 6.00 3.42 -4.21
N SER A 23 6.01 4.71 -3.89
CA SER A 23 5.10 5.30 -2.91
C SER A 23 4.02 6.14 -3.60
N GLY A 24 2.76 5.86 -3.28
CA GLY A 24 1.63 6.68 -3.72
C GLY A 24 1.75 8.14 -3.24
N GLY A 25 2.27 8.35 -2.03
CA GLY A 25 2.57 9.68 -1.52
C GLY A 25 3.61 10.42 -2.36
N THR A 26 4.72 9.76 -2.71
CA THR A 26 5.73 10.34 -3.63
C THR A 26 5.14 10.62 -5.01
N MET A 27 4.28 9.75 -5.52
CA MET A 27 3.56 9.98 -6.77
C MET A 27 2.66 11.21 -6.66
N ALA A 28 1.93 11.39 -5.57
CA ALA A 28 1.09 12.56 -5.33
C ALA A 28 1.92 13.87 -5.28
N VAL A 29 3.12 13.82 -4.67
CA VAL A 29 4.08 14.96 -4.68
C VAL A 29 4.52 15.26 -6.12
N SER A 30 4.94 14.25 -6.89
CA SER A 30 5.38 14.41 -8.27
C SER A 30 4.28 14.95 -9.19
N LEU A 31 3.03 14.62 -8.91
CA LEU A 31 1.85 15.11 -9.62
C LEU A 31 1.36 16.49 -9.14
N GLY A 32 2.03 17.07 -8.11
CA GLY A 32 1.71 18.38 -7.56
C GLY A 32 0.37 18.47 -6.83
N ILE A 33 -0.14 17.34 -6.31
CA ILE A 33 -1.45 17.31 -5.62
C ILE A 33 -1.36 16.87 -4.16
N TYR A 34 -0.17 16.59 -3.65
CA TYR A 34 0.02 16.06 -2.30
C TYR A 34 -0.57 16.96 -1.22
N ASP A 35 -0.21 18.26 -1.19
CA ASP A 35 -0.69 19.19 -0.17
C ASP A 35 -2.22 19.36 -0.21
N ARG A 36 -2.78 19.40 -1.43
CA ARG A 36 -4.24 19.47 -1.63
C ARG A 36 -4.92 18.17 -1.21
N LEU A 37 -4.27 17.02 -1.43
CA LEU A 37 -4.77 15.70 -1.01
C LEU A 37 -4.85 15.62 0.52
N ILE A 38 -3.74 15.90 1.21
CA ILE A 38 -3.68 15.90 2.67
C ILE A 38 -4.64 16.95 3.27
N GLY A 39 -4.64 18.17 2.73
CA GLY A 39 -5.54 19.22 3.18
C GLY A 39 -7.03 18.88 2.98
N SER A 40 -7.38 18.12 1.91
CA SER A 40 -8.77 17.67 1.70
C SER A 40 -9.16 16.54 2.64
N ILE A 41 -8.22 15.66 3.05
CA ILE A 41 -8.47 14.60 4.02
C ILE A 41 -8.64 15.20 5.41
N SER A 42 -7.71 16.05 5.86
CA SER A 42 -7.75 16.73 7.17
C SER A 42 -8.95 17.67 7.30
N GLY A 43 -9.30 18.34 6.20
CA GLY A 43 -10.42 19.27 6.11
C GLY A 43 -11.77 18.62 5.84
N LEU A 44 -11.87 17.29 5.80
CA LEU A 44 -13.07 16.56 5.37
C LEU A 44 -14.33 16.96 6.16
N PHE A 45 -14.21 17.20 7.46
CA PHE A 45 -15.33 17.62 8.32
C PHE A 45 -15.58 19.14 8.33
N ARG A 46 -14.60 19.95 7.90
CA ARG A 46 -14.73 21.44 7.90
C ARG A 46 -15.22 21.96 6.55
N GLU A 47 -14.72 21.40 5.45
CA GLU A 47 -15.03 21.79 4.06
C GLU A 47 -15.52 20.57 3.26
N PHE A 48 -16.50 19.84 3.77
CA PHE A 48 -16.94 18.53 3.27
C PHE A 48 -17.18 18.51 1.76
N LYS A 49 -17.99 19.46 1.25
CA LYS A 49 -18.35 19.50 -0.18
C LYS A 49 -17.13 19.69 -1.09
N LYS A 50 -16.22 20.58 -0.71
CA LYS A 50 -15.01 20.88 -1.47
C LYS A 50 -14.01 19.72 -1.43
N SER A 51 -13.82 19.11 -0.26
CA SER A 51 -12.95 17.95 -0.06
C SER A 51 -13.46 16.74 -0.85
N ILE A 52 -14.72 16.40 -0.75
CA ILE A 52 -15.33 15.27 -1.46
C ILE A 52 -15.25 15.47 -2.99
N LEU A 53 -15.52 16.65 -3.50
CA LEU A 53 -15.47 16.92 -4.94
C LEU A 53 -14.07 16.76 -5.52
N PHE A 54 -13.03 16.98 -4.71
CA PHE A 54 -11.63 16.75 -5.08
C PHE A 54 -11.22 15.30 -4.90
N LEU A 55 -11.62 14.64 -3.80
CA LEU A 55 -11.19 13.29 -3.45
C LEU A 55 -11.87 12.21 -4.30
N ILE A 56 -13.17 12.36 -4.63
CA ILE A 56 -13.92 11.35 -5.41
C ILE A 56 -13.22 10.96 -6.70
N PRO A 57 -12.84 11.87 -7.62
CA PRO A 57 -12.18 11.48 -8.86
C PRO A 57 -10.85 10.82 -8.64
N ILE A 58 -10.10 11.21 -7.60
CA ILE A 58 -8.83 10.56 -7.24
C ILE A 58 -9.06 9.14 -6.72
N ILE A 59 -10.05 8.94 -5.86
CA ILE A 59 -10.42 7.62 -5.33
C ILE A 59 -10.90 6.69 -6.45
N ILE A 60 -11.76 7.17 -7.35
CA ILE A 60 -12.19 6.41 -8.52
C ILE A 60 -11.00 6.03 -9.39
N GLY A 61 -10.12 7.00 -9.69
CA GLY A 61 -8.90 6.75 -10.45
C GLY A 61 -7.99 5.74 -9.77
N ALA A 62 -7.76 5.88 -8.47
CA ALA A 62 -6.94 4.95 -7.70
C ALA A 62 -7.53 3.52 -7.71
N GLY A 63 -8.84 3.39 -7.57
CA GLY A 63 -9.53 2.11 -7.72
C GLY A 63 -9.31 1.48 -9.10
N ILE A 64 -9.47 2.24 -10.17
CA ILE A 64 -9.19 1.77 -11.54
C ILE A 64 -7.72 1.34 -11.68
N GLY A 65 -6.78 2.14 -11.17
CA GLY A 65 -5.35 1.84 -11.19
C GLY A 65 -5.01 0.57 -10.43
N ILE A 66 -5.54 0.41 -9.21
CA ILE A 66 -5.36 -0.79 -8.39
C ILE A 66 -5.93 -2.01 -9.10
N VAL A 67 -7.20 -1.97 -9.52
CA VAL A 67 -7.86 -3.10 -10.19
C VAL A 67 -7.11 -3.51 -11.46
N GLY A 68 -6.85 -2.54 -12.36
CA GLY A 68 -6.18 -2.83 -13.64
C GLY A 68 -4.77 -3.38 -13.45
N PHE A 69 -4.01 -2.80 -12.52
CA PHE A 69 -2.62 -3.20 -12.31
C PHE A 69 -2.48 -4.48 -11.47
N THR A 70 -3.48 -4.85 -10.64
CA THR A 70 -3.51 -6.12 -9.93
C THR A 70 -3.43 -7.30 -10.91
N TYR A 71 -4.21 -7.29 -12.00
CA TYR A 71 -4.13 -8.33 -13.02
C TYR A 71 -2.78 -8.35 -13.75
N ALA A 72 -2.22 -7.18 -14.03
CA ALA A 72 -0.89 -7.09 -14.66
C ALA A 72 0.21 -7.68 -13.76
N ILE A 73 0.22 -7.33 -12.48
CA ILE A 73 1.19 -7.84 -11.52
C ILE A 73 1.04 -9.35 -11.31
N GLU A 74 -0.18 -9.85 -11.22
CA GLU A 74 -0.41 -11.28 -11.07
C GLU A 74 0.12 -12.05 -12.29
N TYR A 75 -0.24 -11.62 -13.50
CA TYR A 75 0.27 -12.22 -14.74
C TYR A 75 1.81 -12.22 -14.76
N LEU A 76 2.45 -11.11 -14.39
CA LEU A 76 3.90 -10.99 -14.35
C LEU A 76 4.52 -11.92 -13.30
N LEU A 77 3.88 -12.07 -12.14
CA LEU A 77 4.36 -12.95 -11.07
C LEU A 77 4.15 -14.43 -11.41
N ASP A 78 3.08 -14.78 -12.14
CA ASP A 78 2.81 -16.16 -12.58
C ASP A 78 3.74 -16.59 -13.73
N LYS A 79 3.89 -15.75 -14.75
CA LYS A 79 4.63 -16.10 -15.98
C LYS A 79 6.10 -15.69 -15.97
N HIS A 80 6.44 -14.62 -15.26
CA HIS A 80 7.77 -14.01 -15.26
C HIS A 80 8.27 -13.69 -13.85
N THR A 81 8.05 -14.61 -12.90
CA THR A 81 8.33 -14.43 -11.47
C THR A 81 9.72 -13.85 -11.21
N PHE A 82 10.77 -14.48 -11.78
CA PHE A 82 12.16 -14.04 -11.54
C PHE A 82 12.41 -12.61 -12.03
N VAL A 83 11.99 -12.28 -13.26
CA VAL A 83 12.18 -10.94 -13.83
C VAL A 83 11.42 -9.90 -13.04
N THR A 84 10.18 -10.22 -12.63
CA THR A 84 9.33 -9.33 -11.83
C THR A 84 9.93 -9.06 -10.45
N CYS A 85 10.42 -10.11 -9.77
CA CYS A 85 11.11 -9.97 -8.49
C CYS A 85 12.40 -9.14 -8.62
N MET A 86 13.18 -9.36 -9.68
CA MET A 86 14.39 -8.55 -9.94
C MET A 86 14.06 -7.09 -10.22
N ALA A 87 12.97 -6.82 -10.96
CA ALA A 87 12.49 -5.46 -11.18
C ALA A 87 12.08 -4.79 -9.84
N PHE A 88 11.40 -5.52 -8.95
CA PHE A 88 11.06 -5.00 -7.62
C PHE A 88 12.29 -4.71 -6.77
N VAL A 89 13.28 -5.62 -6.76
CA VAL A 89 14.58 -5.40 -6.09
C VAL A 89 15.25 -4.14 -6.64
N GLY A 90 15.26 -3.96 -7.96
CA GLY A 90 15.81 -2.75 -8.61
C GLY A 90 15.08 -1.47 -8.19
N LEU A 91 13.74 -1.49 -8.13
CA LEU A 91 12.92 -0.36 -7.68
C LEU A 91 13.18 -0.02 -6.21
N ILE A 92 13.27 -1.02 -5.33
CA ILE A 92 13.56 -0.84 -3.89
C ILE A 92 14.96 -0.24 -3.73
N LEU A 93 15.98 -0.81 -4.38
CA LEU A 93 17.35 -0.32 -4.32
C LEU A 93 17.47 1.09 -4.91
N GLY A 94 16.78 1.37 -6.02
CA GLY A 94 16.72 2.69 -6.64
C GLY A 94 16.04 3.75 -5.77
N GLY A 95 15.12 3.34 -4.88
CA GLY A 95 14.47 4.22 -3.90
C GLY A 95 15.33 4.53 -2.66
N LEU A 96 16.34 3.71 -2.34
CA LEU A 96 17.17 3.90 -1.14
C LEU A 96 17.83 5.28 -1.05
N PRO A 97 18.43 5.86 -2.13
CA PRO A 97 19.02 7.20 -2.04
C PRO A 97 18.04 8.27 -1.60
N ALA A 98 16.78 8.20 -2.05
CA ALA A 98 15.73 9.14 -1.64
C ALA A 98 15.38 8.99 -0.16
N ILE A 99 15.31 7.77 0.34
CA ILE A 99 15.07 7.48 1.77
C ILE A 99 16.23 8.02 2.61
N PHE A 100 17.48 7.77 2.21
CA PHE A 100 18.66 8.27 2.92
C PHE A 100 18.74 9.80 2.90
N SER A 101 18.41 10.46 1.80
CA SER A 101 18.38 11.93 1.73
C SER A 101 17.32 12.53 2.66
N SER A 102 16.12 11.95 2.68
CA SER A 102 15.02 12.36 3.56
C SER A 102 15.36 12.14 5.04
N MET A 103 16.04 11.05 5.36
CA MET A 103 16.53 10.74 6.70
C MET A 103 17.58 11.77 7.15
N ARG A 104 18.56 12.07 6.29
CA ARG A 104 19.59 13.09 6.58
C ARG A 104 19.00 14.48 6.81
N ALA A 105 17.98 14.86 6.06
CA ALA A 105 17.33 16.17 6.23
C ALA A 105 16.59 16.32 7.57
N LYS A 106 16.15 15.21 8.17
CA LYS A 106 15.41 15.21 9.45
C LYS A 106 16.26 14.87 10.68
N VAL A 107 17.45 14.27 10.48
CA VAL A 107 18.37 13.98 11.59
C VAL A 107 19.06 15.26 12.01
N SER A 108 18.77 15.73 13.23
CA SER A 108 19.46 16.82 13.90
C SER A 108 20.97 16.53 14.01
N SER A 109 21.78 17.57 14.22
CA SER A 109 23.25 17.51 14.28
C SER A 109 23.85 16.49 15.27
N GLY A 110 23.03 15.80 16.07
CA GLY A 110 23.42 14.74 17.00
C GLY A 110 23.42 13.30 16.46
N GLY A 111 23.10 13.11 15.17
CA GLY A 111 23.04 11.75 14.58
C GLY A 111 21.73 11.00 14.88
N VAL A 112 21.68 9.74 14.45
CA VAL A 112 20.55 8.85 14.74
C VAL A 112 20.65 8.40 16.19
N GLY A 113 19.68 8.79 17.03
CA GLY A 113 19.69 8.40 18.43
C GLY A 113 19.60 6.88 18.63
N VAL A 114 19.98 6.40 19.81
CA VAL A 114 19.97 4.96 20.17
C VAL A 114 18.62 4.30 19.88
N PHE A 115 17.51 5.00 20.12
CA PHE A 115 16.17 4.50 19.81
C PHE A 115 15.95 4.26 18.31
N GLY A 116 16.51 5.11 17.44
CA GLY A 116 16.43 4.92 15.99
C GLY A 116 17.22 3.70 15.52
N ILE A 117 18.41 3.50 16.10
CA ILE A 117 19.24 2.32 15.82
C ILE A 117 18.55 1.04 16.31
N LEU A 118 18.02 1.05 17.53
CA LEU A 118 17.27 -0.09 18.07
C LEU A 118 16.04 -0.42 17.21
N ALA A 119 15.25 0.57 16.82
CA ALA A 119 14.08 0.39 15.94
C ALA A 119 14.50 -0.20 14.58
N PHE A 120 15.61 0.27 14.00
CA PHE A 120 16.15 -0.29 12.75
C PHE A 120 16.58 -1.75 12.92
N VAL A 121 17.34 -2.07 13.98
CA VAL A 121 17.83 -3.44 14.25
C VAL A 121 16.65 -4.40 14.50
N ILE A 122 15.65 -3.98 15.28
CA ILE A 122 14.44 -4.78 15.54
C ILE A 122 13.66 -5.02 14.24
N ALA A 123 13.42 -3.98 13.45
CA ALA A 123 12.71 -4.10 12.17
C ALA A 123 13.50 -4.99 11.19
N PHE A 124 14.81 -4.84 11.12
CA PHE A 124 15.69 -5.67 10.29
C PHE A 124 15.69 -7.14 10.74
N ALA A 125 15.77 -7.39 12.06
CA ALA A 125 15.73 -8.75 12.62
C ALA A 125 14.37 -9.42 12.37
N ILE A 126 13.25 -8.70 12.53
CA ILE A 126 11.92 -9.21 12.23
C ILE A 126 11.82 -9.55 10.74
N SER A 127 12.20 -8.61 9.86
CA SER A 127 12.09 -8.79 8.39
C SER A 127 12.99 -9.93 7.88
N GLY A 128 14.22 -10.02 8.37
CA GLY A 128 15.17 -11.07 7.99
C GLY A 128 14.91 -12.40 8.67
N GLY A 129 14.31 -12.40 9.86
CA GLY A 129 13.98 -13.62 10.63
C GLY A 129 12.68 -14.27 10.17
N MET A 130 11.70 -13.51 9.65
CA MET A 130 10.42 -14.08 9.20
C MET A 130 10.55 -15.22 8.17
N PRO A 131 11.39 -15.12 7.12
CA PRO A 131 11.62 -16.23 6.19
C PRO A 131 12.23 -17.46 6.84
N LEU A 132 13.05 -17.29 7.90
CA LEU A 132 13.70 -18.39 8.62
C LEU A 132 12.73 -19.11 9.56
N LEU A 133 11.70 -18.41 10.06
CA LEU A 133 10.67 -19.00 10.92
C LEU A 133 9.58 -19.70 10.12
N LYS A 134 9.45 -19.42 8.84
CA LYS A 134 8.58 -20.16 7.93
C LYS A 134 9.33 -21.35 7.35
N GLU A 135 9.22 -22.48 8.04
CA GLU A 135 9.31 -23.78 7.35
C GLU A 135 8.13 -23.83 6.42
N SER A 136 8.27 -23.39 5.21
CA SER A 136 7.32 -23.86 4.25
C SER A 136 7.40 -23.22 2.88
N LYS A 137 7.30 -24.05 1.96
CA LYS A 137 7.11 -24.01 0.52
C LYS A 137 5.92 -23.16 0.03
N ASP A 138 5.17 -22.53 0.94
CA ASP A 138 4.01 -21.70 0.59
C ASP A 138 4.21 -20.28 1.11
N ALA A 139 4.69 -19.39 0.23
CA ALA A 139 4.39 -17.97 0.42
C ALA A 139 2.88 -17.89 0.68
N LEU A 140 2.43 -17.08 1.68
CA LEU A 140 1.00 -16.89 1.94
C LEU A 140 0.35 -16.38 0.65
N THR A 141 -0.17 -17.30 -0.14
CA THR A 141 -0.90 -16.98 -1.37
C THR A 141 -2.38 -16.86 -1.09
N VAL A 142 -2.87 -17.49 -0.03
CA VAL A 142 -4.28 -17.49 0.37
C VAL A 142 -4.38 -17.16 1.86
N ILE A 143 -5.27 -16.24 2.20
CA ILE A 143 -5.59 -15.89 3.58
C ILE A 143 -6.88 -16.61 3.96
N ALA A 144 -6.83 -17.47 4.98
CA ALA A 144 -8.03 -18.10 5.51
C ALA A 144 -8.95 -17.06 6.19
N VAL A 145 -10.25 -17.19 5.99
CA VAL A 145 -11.26 -16.34 6.60
C VAL A 145 -11.41 -16.72 8.08
N THR A 146 -10.63 -16.07 8.94
CA THR A 146 -10.66 -16.27 10.38
C THR A 146 -10.69 -14.90 11.09
N PRO A 147 -11.31 -14.79 12.28
CA PRO A 147 -11.30 -13.54 13.04
C PRO A 147 -9.90 -13.00 13.32
N GLY A 148 -8.91 -13.89 13.54
CA GLY A 148 -7.52 -13.50 13.75
C GLY A 148 -6.91 -12.84 12.51
N ASN A 149 -7.14 -13.40 11.32
CA ASN A 149 -6.66 -12.82 10.07
C ASN A 149 -7.34 -11.48 9.74
N MET A 150 -8.61 -11.31 10.08
CA MET A 150 -9.32 -10.03 9.93
C MET A 150 -8.67 -8.93 10.78
N VAL A 151 -8.33 -9.23 12.04
CA VAL A 151 -7.63 -8.29 12.93
C VAL A 151 -6.23 -7.97 12.41
N ILE A 152 -5.48 -8.98 11.95
CA ILE A 152 -4.16 -8.78 11.35
C ILE A 152 -4.26 -7.88 10.12
N LEU A 153 -5.20 -8.14 9.20
CA LEU A 153 -5.41 -7.33 8.01
C LEU A 153 -5.80 -5.90 8.34
N PHE A 154 -6.64 -5.68 9.36
CA PHE A 154 -6.98 -4.34 9.85
C PHE A 154 -5.73 -3.58 10.33
N ILE A 155 -4.90 -4.21 11.16
CA ILE A 155 -3.65 -3.62 11.65
C ILE A 155 -2.68 -3.35 10.49
N LEU A 156 -2.53 -4.30 9.57
CA LEU A 156 -1.69 -4.14 8.38
C LEU A 156 -2.18 -3.00 7.48
N GLY A 157 -3.49 -2.81 7.37
CA GLY A 157 -4.10 -1.68 6.67
C GLY A 157 -3.69 -0.35 7.28
N ILE A 158 -3.76 -0.22 8.62
CA ILE A 158 -3.31 0.99 9.33
C ILE A 158 -1.83 1.25 9.09
N VAL A 159 -0.98 0.24 9.27
CA VAL A 159 0.48 0.38 9.12
C VAL A 159 0.85 0.72 7.68
N ALA A 160 0.28 0.01 6.70
CA ALA A 160 0.56 0.26 5.28
C ALA A 160 0.16 1.67 4.86
N SER A 161 -1.03 2.13 5.28
CA SER A 161 -1.52 3.46 4.93
C SER A 161 -0.76 4.59 5.64
N ALA A 162 -0.34 4.35 6.89
CA ALA A 162 0.53 5.26 7.61
C ALA A 162 1.84 5.55 6.84
N THR A 163 2.42 4.50 6.26
CA THR A 163 3.63 4.65 5.42
C THR A 163 3.32 5.28 4.05
N MET A 164 2.13 5.10 3.51
CA MET A 164 1.71 5.71 2.24
C MET A 164 1.58 7.23 2.30
N VAL A 165 1.15 7.76 3.46
CA VAL A 165 1.04 9.23 3.68
C VAL A 165 2.42 9.88 3.73
N ILE A 166 3.43 9.18 4.24
CA ILE A 166 4.80 9.71 4.33
C ILE A 166 5.49 9.58 2.97
N PRO A 167 5.85 10.70 2.28
CA PRO A 167 6.57 10.62 1.01
C PRO A 167 7.90 9.88 1.17
N GLY A 168 8.19 8.97 0.24
CA GLY A 168 9.43 8.18 0.25
C GLY A 168 9.32 6.83 0.97
N VAL A 169 8.19 6.53 1.61
CA VAL A 169 7.92 5.20 2.20
C VAL A 169 6.79 4.53 1.41
N SER A 170 6.94 3.24 1.10
CA SER A 170 5.98 2.49 0.31
C SER A 170 5.18 1.52 1.18
N GLY A 171 3.85 1.67 1.19
CA GLY A 171 2.95 0.76 1.91
C GLY A 171 2.97 -0.65 1.35
N SER A 172 3.07 -0.83 0.04
CA SER A 172 3.20 -2.14 -0.61
C SER A 172 4.53 -2.82 -0.23
N MET A 173 5.62 -2.05 -0.07
CA MET A 173 6.87 -2.57 0.45
C MET A 173 6.73 -3.06 1.89
N MET A 174 6.01 -2.33 2.75
CA MET A 174 5.73 -2.77 4.12
C MET A 174 4.92 -4.07 4.13
N LEU A 175 3.89 -4.19 3.30
CA LEU A 175 3.13 -5.44 3.16
C LEU A 175 4.01 -6.60 2.66
N MET A 176 4.99 -6.33 1.80
CA MET A 176 5.95 -7.33 1.33
C MET A 176 6.87 -7.77 2.47
N ILE A 177 7.40 -6.84 3.28
CA ILE A 177 8.23 -7.13 4.46
C ILE A 177 7.46 -8.02 5.45
N PHE A 178 6.18 -7.73 5.70
CA PHE A 178 5.32 -8.56 6.55
C PHE A 178 4.88 -9.88 5.90
N GLY A 179 5.20 -10.11 4.61
CA GLY A 179 4.86 -11.33 3.89
C GLY A 179 3.40 -11.44 3.45
N TYR A 180 2.62 -10.36 3.52
CA TYR A 180 1.20 -10.32 3.16
C TYR A 180 0.92 -9.74 1.78
N TYR A 181 1.91 -9.16 1.09
CA TYR A 181 1.70 -8.50 -0.20
C TYR A 181 1.02 -9.41 -1.23
N TYR A 182 1.60 -10.59 -1.49
CA TYR A 182 1.05 -11.53 -2.48
C TYR A 182 -0.34 -12.01 -2.10
N ALA A 183 -0.56 -12.30 -0.82
CA ALA A 183 -1.84 -12.77 -0.32
C ALA A 183 -2.95 -11.71 -0.48
N ILE A 184 -2.63 -10.44 -0.26
CA ILE A 184 -3.58 -9.33 -0.44
C ILE A 184 -3.87 -9.11 -1.93
N ILE A 185 -2.85 -9.10 -2.80
CA ILE A 185 -3.05 -8.99 -4.26
C ILE A 185 -3.93 -10.14 -4.79
N ASN A 186 -3.65 -11.38 -4.36
CA ASN A 186 -4.44 -12.54 -4.74
C ASN A 186 -5.89 -12.45 -4.21
N THR A 187 -6.08 -11.97 -2.98
CA THR A 187 -7.42 -11.76 -2.39
C THR A 187 -8.21 -10.71 -3.19
N ILE A 188 -7.57 -9.59 -3.58
CA ILE A 188 -8.20 -8.57 -4.43
C ILE A 188 -8.63 -9.18 -5.76
N LYS A 189 -7.73 -9.91 -6.43
CA LYS A 189 -8.03 -10.56 -7.71
C LYS A 189 -9.18 -11.55 -7.57
N THR A 190 -9.09 -12.50 -6.63
CA THR A 190 -10.12 -13.51 -6.40
C THR A 190 -11.48 -12.85 -6.13
N PHE A 191 -11.51 -11.77 -5.36
CA PHE A 191 -12.73 -10.99 -5.14
C PHE A 191 -13.29 -10.41 -6.44
N LEU A 192 -12.43 -9.84 -7.30
CA LEU A 192 -12.84 -9.27 -8.58
C LEU A 192 -13.33 -10.34 -9.57
N ASP A 193 -12.70 -11.51 -9.58
CA ASP A 193 -13.12 -12.65 -10.41
C ASP A 193 -14.47 -13.21 -9.94
N ASN A 194 -14.67 -13.34 -8.62
CA ASN A 194 -15.95 -13.76 -8.03
C ASN A 194 -17.06 -12.72 -8.32
N LEU A 195 -16.73 -11.42 -8.28
CA LEU A 195 -17.67 -10.37 -8.64
C LEU A 195 -18.11 -10.48 -10.12
N ARG A 196 -17.19 -10.79 -11.02
CA ARG A 196 -17.49 -11.00 -12.45
C ARG A 196 -18.31 -12.27 -12.68
N ALA A 197 -18.05 -13.33 -11.91
CA ALA A 197 -18.75 -14.59 -11.97
C ALA A 197 -20.11 -14.57 -11.23
N PHE A 198 -20.45 -13.48 -10.53
CA PHE A 198 -21.59 -13.37 -9.63
C PHE A 198 -21.62 -14.47 -8.54
N ASP A 199 -20.44 -14.95 -8.12
CA ASP A 199 -20.31 -15.92 -7.02
C ASP A 199 -20.44 -15.20 -5.67
N LEU A 200 -21.64 -15.25 -5.10
CA LEU A 200 -21.98 -14.59 -3.83
C LEU A 200 -21.20 -15.15 -2.64
N ALA A 201 -20.86 -16.44 -2.65
CA ALA A 201 -20.10 -17.08 -1.57
C ALA A 201 -18.64 -16.59 -1.57
N GLY A 202 -17.98 -16.65 -2.71
CA GLY A 202 -16.61 -16.14 -2.86
C GLY A 202 -16.51 -14.62 -2.68
N MET A 203 -17.54 -13.86 -3.06
CA MET A 203 -17.61 -12.41 -2.78
C MET A 203 -17.69 -12.14 -1.27
N LYS A 204 -18.48 -12.91 -0.51
CA LYS A 204 -18.58 -12.77 0.95
C LYS A 204 -17.22 -12.96 1.61
N ASP A 205 -16.47 -14.00 1.24
CA ASP A 205 -15.15 -14.27 1.79
C ASP A 205 -14.15 -13.16 1.47
N GLY A 206 -14.18 -12.66 0.23
CA GLY A 206 -13.39 -11.51 -0.18
C GLY A 206 -13.71 -10.25 0.61
N ILE A 207 -15.00 -9.95 0.84
CA ILE A 207 -15.42 -8.79 1.65
C ILE A 207 -14.94 -8.93 3.09
N LEU A 208 -15.07 -10.12 3.71
CA LEU A 208 -14.66 -10.37 5.09
C LEU A 208 -13.16 -10.14 5.31
N LEU A 209 -12.33 -10.32 4.29
CA LEU A 209 -10.89 -10.07 4.35
C LEU A 209 -10.52 -8.63 3.94
N LEU A 210 -11.09 -8.12 2.84
CA LEU A 210 -10.72 -6.81 2.30
C LEU A 210 -11.36 -5.64 3.05
N ALA A 211 -12.55 -5.81 3.65
CA ALA A 211 -13.19 -4.73 4.39
C ALA A 211 -12.40 -4.32 5.65
N PRO A 212 -11.94 -5.24 6.54
CA PRO A 212 -11.07 -4.88 7.65
C PRO A 212 -9.79 -4.19 7.18
N PHE A 213 -9.15 -4.70 6.12
CA PHE A 213 -7.97 -4.07 5.54
C PHE A 213 -8.26 -2.65 5.04
N GLY A 214 -9.34 -2.47 4.27
CA GLY A 214 -9.75 -1.17 3.74
C GLY A 214 -10.13 -0.16 4.84
N ILE A 215 -10.82 -0.62 5.89
CA ILE A 215 -11.14 0.21 7.07
C ILE A 215 -9.85 0.62 7.78
N GLY A 216 -8.91 -0.32 7.95
CA GLY A 216 -7.58 -0.03 8.50
C GLY A 216 -6.82 1.01 7.67
N VAL A 217 -6.84 0.88 6.35
CA VAL A 217 -6.24 1.87 5.43
C VAL A 217 -6.88 3.24 5.61
N ALA A 218 -8.20 3.33 5.59
CA ALA A 218 -8.91 4.60 5.76
C ALA A 218 -8.60 5.26 7.11
N LEU A 219 -8.61 4.48 8.19
CA LEU A 219 -8.29 4.95 9.54
C LEU A 219 -6.83 5.42 9.63
N GLY A 220 -5.88 4.67 9.10
CA GLY A 220 -4.46 5.03 9.14
C GLY A 220 -4.15 6.29 8.35
N ILE A 221 -4.75 6.48 7.17
CA ILE A 221 -4.66 7.74 6.42
C ILE A 221 -5.20 8.89 7.26
N PHE A 222 -6.40 8.73 7.85
CA PHE A 222 -7.05 9.78 8.63
C PHE A 222 -6.30 10.18 9.90
N LEU A 223 -5.63 9.21 10.56
CA LEU A 223 -4.87 9.46 11.79
C LEU A 223 -3.57 10.25 11.54
N ILE A 224 -3.03 10.19 10.29
CA ILE A 224 -1.72 10.77 9.98
C ILE A 224 -1.85 12.04 9.11
N ALA A 225 -2.94 12.18 8.36
CA ALA A 225 -3.24 13.37 7.58
C ALA A 225 -3.70 14.54 8.45
#